data_8bf58e289b73650280c703d0e1b71446
#
_entry.id   8bf58e289b73650280c703d0e1b71446
#
_cell.length_a   1.000
_cell.length_b   1.000
_cell.length_c   1.000
_cell.angle_alpha   90.00
_cell.angle_beta   90.00
_cell.angle_gamma   90.00
#
_symmetry.space_group_name_H-M   'P 1'
#
loop_
_entity.id
_entity.type
_entity.pdbx_description
1 polymer ?
#
loop_
_entity_poly.entity_id
_entity_poly.type
_entity_poly.pdbx_seq_one_letter_code
_entity_poly.pdbx_strand_id
1 'polypeptide(L)'
;MKILAGYDQSNLGKEALKLARDHAKSLDVSIDVVTSMVKANENQYESVRQADWGLEYTKALLTEKGIDCETHLLIRGVSPGEDLIQFAAENRVDEIFVGMRRRSKVGKVLMGSTAQ
;
A
#
# COMPACT_ATOMS: atom_id res chain seq x y z
N MET A 1 -8.68 14.97 0.70
CA MET A 1 -8.00 14.11 -0.27
C MET A 1 -7.25 12.99 0.44
N LYS A 2 -7.29 11.80 -0.11
CA LYS A 2 -6.62 10.64 0.47
C LYS A 2 -5.79 9.92 -0.56
N ILE A 3 -4.62 9.44 -0.15
CA ILE A 3 -3.73 8.66 -1.00
C ILE A 3 -3.60 7.27 -0.39
N LEU A 4 -3.65 6.25 -1.24
CA LEU A 4 -3.41 4.87 -0.83
C LEU A 4 -2.09 4.40 -1.42
N ALA A 5 -1.26 3.78 -0.60
CA ALA A 5 -0.03 3.14 -1.07
C ALA A 5 -0.15 1.64 -0.81
N GLY A 6 -0.13 0.86 -1.88
CA GLY A 6 -0.07 -0.59 -1.76
C GLY A 6 1.36 -1.01 -1.50
N TYR A 7 1.59 -1.75 -0.43
CA TYR A 7 2.94 -2.04 0.05
C TYR A 7 3.11 -3.52 0.33
N ASP A 8 4.12 -4.12 -0.28
CA ASP A 8 4.41 -5.54 -0.12
C ASP A 8 5.87 -5.82 0.23
N GLN A 9 6.63 -4.79 0.56
CA GLN A 9 8.05 -4.87 0.90
C GLN A 9 8.97 -5.23 -0.27
N SER A 10 8.42 -5.41 -1.47
CA SER A 10 9.25 -5.59 -2.65
C SER A 10 9.91 -4.26 -3.02
N ASN A 11 10.93 -4.31 -3.88
CA ASN A 11 11.56 -3.09 -4.35
C ASN A 11 10.57 -2.16 -5.04
N LEU A 12 9.65 -2.71 -5.82
CA LEU A 12 8.61 -1.92 -6.47
C LEU A 12 7.63 -1.34 -5.47
N GLY A 13 7.28 -2.10 -4.44
CA GLY A 13 6.44 -1.61 -3.37
C GLY A 13 7.08 -0.46 -2.61
N LYS A 14 8.37 -0.56 -2.35
CA LYS A 14 9.11 0.51 -1.68
C LYS A 14 9.19 1.76 -2.55
N GLU A 15 9.37 1.60 -3.85
CA GLU A 15 9.38 2.71 -4.79
C GLU A 15 8.02 3.42 -4.82
N ALA A 16 6.95 2.64 -4.88
CA ALA A 16 5.61 3.20 -4.88
C ALA A 16 5.33 3.97 -3.59
N LEU A 17 5.76 3.41 -2.46
CA LEU A 17 5.58 4.07 -1.17
C LEU A 17 6.35 5.39 -1.11
N LYS A 18 7.56 5.40 -1.65
CA LYS A 18 8.36 6.60 -1.69
C LYS A 18 7.70 7.70 -2.50
N LEU A 19 7.15 7.35 -3.66
CA LEU A 19 6.43 8.30 -4.49
C LEU A 19 5.17 8.81 -3.79
N ALA A 20 4.44 7.92 -3.16
CA ALA A 20 3.24 8.29 -2.42
C ALA A 20 3.58 9.25 -1.27
N ARG A 21 4.67 8.97 -0.56
CA ARG A 21 5.14 9.81 0.52
C ARG A 21 5.47 11.22 0.04
N ASP A 22 6.22 11.31 -1.05
CA ASP A 22 6.61 12.60 -1.59
C ASP A 22 5.39 13.39 -2.06
N HIS A 23 4.44 12.69 -2.68
CA HIS A 23 3.22 13.32 -3.16
C HIS A 23 2.34 13.79 -2.00
N ALA A 24 2.19 12.97 -0.98
CA ALA A 24 1.41 13.32 0.20
C ALA A 24 1.99 14.52 0.93
N LYS A 25 3.30 14.56 1.04
CA LYS A 25 3.96 15.67 1.70
C LYS A 25 3.79 16.96 0.92
N SER A 26 3.89 16.87 -0.39
CA SER A 26 3.71 18.04 -1.27
C SER A 26 2.30 18.62 -1.19
N LEU A 27 1.31 17.75 -1.08
CA LEU A 27 -0.10 18.17 -1.03
C LEU A 27 -0.63 18.31 0.37
N ASP A 28 0.14 17.95 1.39
CA ASP A 28 -0.27 17.97 2.79
C ASP A 28 -1.53 17.15 3.02
N VAL A 29 -1.52 15.90 2.55
CA VAL A 29 -2.63 14.98 2.68
C VAL A 29 -2.20 13.71 3.39
N SER A 30 -3.17 12.93 3.87
CA SER A 30 -2.88 11.69 4.59
C SER A 30 -2.70 10.52 3.62
N ILE A 31 -2.00 9.48 4.11
CA ILE A 31 -1.77 8.24 3.38
C ILE A 31 -2.37 7.07 4.13
N ASP A 32 -3.03 6.17 3.39
CA ASP A 32 -3.35 4.84 3.88
C ASP A 32 -2.34 3.87 3.25
N VAL A 33 -1.55 3.21 4.07
CA VAL A 33 -0.61 2.19 3.60
C VAL A 33 -1.28 0.84 3.79
N VAL A 34 -1.47 0.12 2.70
CA VAL A 34 -2.25 -1.11 2.70
C VAL A 34 -1.41 -2.27 2.17
N THR A 35 -1.38 -3.36 2.93
CA THR A 35 -0.85 -4.63 2.47
C THR A 35 -2.02 -5.59 2.36
N SER A 36 -2.18 -6.24 1.22
CA SER A 36 -3.25 -7.19 1.00
C SER A 36 -2.69 -8.59 0.75
N MET A 37 -3.27 -9.57 1.41
CA MET A 37 -2.95 -10.97 1.26
C MET A 37 -4.23 -11.72 0.96
N VAL A 38 -4.13 -12.78 0.14
CA VAL A 38 -5.31 -13.55 -0.23
C VAL A 38 -5.90 -14.23 0.99
N LYS A 39 -5.08 -14.94 1.74
CA LYS A 39 -5.53 -15.61 2.96
C LYS A 39 -4.34 -15.84 3.88
N ALA A 40 -4.63 -15.99 5.16
CA ALA A 40 -3.66 -16.41 6.15
C ALA A 40 -3.95 -17.85 6.55
N ASN A 41 -2.93 -18.69 6.62
CA ASN A 41 -3.05 -20.05 7.13
C ASN A 41 -1.81 -20.35 7.96
N GLU A 42 -1.74 -21.56 8.47
CA GLU A 42 -0.62 -21.94 9.34
C GLU A 42 0.74 -21.71 8.70
N ASN A 43 0.82 -21.96 7.40
CA ASN A 43 2.08 -21.80 6.67
C ASN A 43 2.40 -20.33 6.40
N GLN A 44 1.45 -19.44 6.60
CA GLN A 44 1.63 -18.01 6.32
C GLN A 44 1.72 -17.18 7.60
N TYR A 45 1.80 -17.81 8.74
CA TYR A 45 1.87 -17.10 10.00
C TYR A 45 3.04 -16.11 10.01
N GLU A 46 4.21 -16.56 9.58
CA GLU A 46 5.39 -15.71 9.51
C GLU A 46 5.22 -14.58 8.51
N SER A 47 4.57 -14.85 7.38
CA SER A 47 4.31 -13.82 6.36
C SER A 47 3.40 -12.73 6.91
N VAL A 48 2.38 -13.13 7.66
CA VAL A 48 1.47 -12.16 8.30
C VAL A 48 2.21 -11.30 9.31
N ARG A 49 3.06 -11.92 10.12
CA ARG A 49 3.86 -11.19 11.11
C ARG A 49 4.79 -10.19 10.45
N GLN A 50 5.46 -10.61 9.37
CA GLN A 50 6.36 -9.74 8.66
C GLN A 50 5.63 -8.57 8.01
N ALA A 51 4.45 -8.83 7.45
CA ALA A 51 3.64 -7.78 6.85
C ALA A 51 3.22 -6.75 7.91
N ASP A 52 2.75 -7.24 9.04
CA ASP A 52 2.31 -6.38 10.14
C ASP A 52 3.46 -5.53 10.67
N TRP A 53 4.61 -6.17 10.87
CA TRP A 53 5.80 -5.48 11.33
C TRP A 53 6.28 -4.43 10.33
N GLY A 54 6.24 -4.76 9.04
CA GLY A 54 6.60 -3.82 7.99
C GLY A 54 5.69 -2.60 7.95
N LEU A 55 4.39 -2.82 8.18
CA LEU A 55 3.44 -1.73 8.22
C LEU A 55 3.70 -0.82 9.42
N GLU A 56 3.97 -1.40 10.58
CA GLU A 56 4.28 -0.60 11.79
C GLU A 56 5.55 0.22 11.60
N TYR A 57 6.57 -0.39 11.00
CA TYR A 57 7.82 0.30 10.72
C TYR A 57 7.58 1.47 9.76
N THR A 58 6.80 1.23 8.72
CA THR A 58 6.46 2.25 7.74
C THR A 58 5.68 3.39 8.37
N LYS A 59 4.73 3.07 9.23
CA LYS A 59 3.96 4.09 9.92
C LYS A 59 4.85 4.98 10.77
N ALA A 60 5.81 4.38 11.47
CA ALA A 60 6.75 5.14 12.29
C ALA A 60 7.58 6.10 11.43
N LEU A 61 8.07 5.62 10.28
CA LEU A 61 8.86 6.45 9.38
C LEU A 61 8.07 7.63 8.83
N LEU A 62 6.83 7.38 8.40
CA LEU A 62 5.99 8.45 7.85
C LEU A 62 5.59 9.46 8.91
N THR A 63 5.26 8.98 10.10
CA THR A 63 4.91 9.85 11.20
C THR A 63 6.09 10.75 11.59
N GLU A 64 7.29 10.20 11.57
CA GLU A 64 8.51 10.94 11.87
C GLU A 64 8.70 12.08 10.87
N LYS A 65 8.25 11.90 9.65
CA LYS A 65 8.35 12.94 8.61
C LYS A 65 7.17 13.89 8.60
N GLY A 66 6.29 13.77 9.57
CA GLY A 66 5.14 14.67 9.70
C GLY A 66 3.99 14.34 8.77
N ILE A 67 3.92 13.12 8.28
CA ILE A 67 2.85 12.68 7.39
C ILE A 67 1.83 11.85 8.17
N ASP A 68 0.58 12.25 8.13
CA ASP A 68 -0.50 11.47 8.73
C ASP A 68 -0.67 10.17 7.96
N CYS A 69 -0.63 9.07 8.67
CA CYS A 69 -0.60 7.76 8.04
C CYS A 69 -1.39 6.75 8.87
N GLU A 70 -2.18 5.93 8.18
CA GLU A 70 -2.80 4.76 8.78
C GLU A 70 -2.37 3.55 8.00
N THR A 71 -2.26 2.42 8.70
CA THR A 71 -1.82 1.17 8.07
C THR A 71 -2.92 0.14 8.19
N HIS A 72 -3.03 -0.70 7.16
CA HIS A 72 -4.05 -1.72 7.10
C HIS A 72 -3.48 -3.00 6.53
N LEU A 73 -3.73 -4.11 7.19
CA LEU A 73 -3.43 -5.42 6.67
C LEU A 73 -4.74 -6.09 6.33
N LEU A 74 -4.95 -6.36 5.05
CA LEU A 74 -6.19 -6.93 4.57
C LEU A 74 -5.99 -8.39 4.19
N ILE A 75 -6.86 -9.24 4.68
CA ILE A 75 -6.86 -10.66 4.36
C ILE A 75 -8.31 -11.02 4.06
N ARG A 76 -8.75 -10.77 2.83
CA ARG A 76 -10.17 -10.84 2.50
C ARG A 76 -10.52 -11.86 1.42
N GLY A 77 -9.57 -12.71 1.06
CA GLY A 77 -9.86 -13.79 0.12
C GLY A 77 -9.93 -13.38 -1.33
N VAL A 78 -9.50 -12.17 -1.66
CA VAL A 78 -9.44 -11.71 -3.04
C VAL A 78 -8.00 -11.38 -3.40
N SER A 79 -7.72 -11.26 -4.69
CA SER A 79 -6.37 -10.93 -5.13
C SER A 79 -5.97 -9.54 -4.61
N PRO A 80 -4.67 -9.30 -4.36
CA PRO A 80 -4.25 -8.01 -3.83
C PRO A 80 -4.69 -6.82 -4.67
N GLY A 81 -4.63 -6.94 -6.00
CA GLY A 81 -5.05 -5.84 -6.87
C GLY A 81 -6.51 -5.50 -6.70
N GLU A 82 -7.37 -6.52 -6.69
CA GLU A 82 -8.80 -6.31 -6.50
C GLU A 82 -9.10 -5.76 -5.12
N ASP A 83 -8.36 -6.24 -4.11
CA ASP A 83 -8.56 -5.81 -2.74
C ASP A 83 -8.22 -4.34 -2.56
N LEU A 84 -7.13 -3.89 -3.17
CA LEU A 84 -6.74 -2.49 -3.11
C LEU A 84 -7.78 -1.59 -3.77
N ILE A 85 -8.32 -2.01 -4.90
CA ILE A 85 -9.37 -1.26 -5.59
C ILE A 85 -10.62 -1.18 -4.72
N GLN A 86 -10.98 -2.29 -4.11
CA GLN A 86 -12.15 -2.33 -3.24
C GLN A 86 -11.95 -1.44 -2.02
N PHE A 87 -10.79 -1.52 -1.39
CA PHE A 87 -10.49 -0.68 -0.24
C PHE A 87 -10.52 0.80 -0.63
N ALA A 88 -9.97 1.14 -1.78
CA ALA A 88 -9.95 2.52 -2.25
C ALA A 88 -11.37 3.06 -2.43
N ALA A 89 -12.26 2.24 -2.98
CA ALA A 89 -13.65 2.64 -3.15
C ALA A 89 -14.36 2.80 -1.81
N GLU A 90 -14.15 1.86 -0.90
CA GLU A 90 -14.77 1.88 0.43
C GLU A 90 -14.33 3.10 1.26
N ASN A 91 -13.13 3.55 1.05
CA ASN A 91 -12.53 4.61 1.87
C ASN A 91 -12.38 5.93 1.13
N ARG A 92 -12.97 6.04 -0.04
CA ARG A 92 -12.96 7.27 -0.85
C ARG A 92 -11.55 7.79 -1.10
N VAL A 93 -10.68 6.87 -1.51
CA VAL A 93 -9.31 7.21 -1.86
C VAL A 93 -9.28 7.88 -3.22
N ASP A 94 -8.50 8.94 -3.35
CA ASP A 94 -8.42 9.71 -4.60
C ASP A 94 -7.32 9.25 -5.52
N GLU A 95 -6.20 8.79 -4.96
CA GLU A 95 -5.07 8.32 -5.75
C GLU A 95 -4.49 7.05 -5.15
N ILE A 96 -4.05 6.14 -6.01
CA ILE A 96 -3.43 4.89 -5.60
C ILE A 96 -2.03 4.81 -6.18
N PHE A 97 -1.06 4.52 -5.32
CA PHE A 97 0.31 4.26 -5.72
C PHE A 97 0.60 2.80 -5.41
N VAL A 98 0.94 2.03 -6.43
CA VAL A 98 1.22 0.61 -6.25
C VAL A 98 2.33 0.18 -7.21
N GLY A 99 3.26 -0.62 -6.71
CA GLY A 99 4.30 -1.20 -7.53
C GLY A 99 3.77 -2.46 -8.18
N MET A 100 3.93 -2.57 -9.48
CA MET A 100 3.48 -3.73 -10.23
C MET A 100 4.62 -4.31 -11.04
N ARG A 101 4.66 -5.64 -11.08
CA ARG A 101 5.62 -6.34 -11.90
C ARG A 101 4.88 -7.02 -13.05
N ARG A 102 5.29 -6.73 -14.26
CA ARG A 102 4.73 -7.40 -15.42
C ARG A 102 5.43 -8.72 -15.66
N ARG A 103 4.79 -9.59 -16.43
CA ARG A 103 5.38 -10.85 -16.82
C ARG A 103 6.70 -10.68 -17.56
N SER A 104 6.84 -9.60 -18.27
CA SER A 104 8.03 -9.34 -19.08
C SER A 104 9.19 -8.79 -18.27
N LYS A 105 9.16 -8.89 -16.96
CA LYS A 105 10.23 -8.46 -16.07
C LYS A 105 10.31 -6.96 -15.86
N VAL A 106 9.45 -6.21 -16.50
CA VAL A 106 9.46 -4.76 -16.33
C VAL A 106 8.51 -4.40 -15.20
N GLY A 107 9.06 -3.73 -14.20
CA GLY A 107 8.25 -3.19 -13.13
C GLY A 107 7.83 -1.79 -13.45
N LYS A 108 6.72 -1.37 -12.92
CA LYS A 108 6.29 0.01 -13.05
C LYS A 108 5.42 0.39 -11.87
N VAL A 109 5.33 1.69 -11.63
CA VAL A 109 4.47 2.24 -10.61
C VAL A 109 3.26 2.85 -11.30
N LEU A 110 2.09 2.51 -10.83
CA LEU A 110 0.86 3.11 -11.32
C LEU A 110 0.45 4.25 -10.41
N MET A 111 0.11 5.36 -11.01
CA MET A 111 -0.42 6.51 -10.29
C MET A 111 -1.68 6.93 -11.01
N GLY A 112 -2.71 7.23 -10.25
CA GLY A 112 -3.95 7.69 -10.87
C GLY A 112 -4.97 8.03 -9.82
N SER A 113 -5.92 8.87 -10.22
CA SER A 113 -7.05 9.19 -9.36
C SER A 113 -8.04 8.06 -9.52
N THR A 114 -8.21 7.28 -8.51
CA THR A 114 -9.16 6.17 -8.50
C THR A 114 -8.78 5.05 -9.46
N ALA A 115 -8.44 3.93 -8.93
CA ALA A 115 -8.23 2.75 -9.76
C ALA A 115 -9.58 2.23 -10.23
N GLN A 116 -9.71 2.08 -11.50
CA GLN A 116 -10.94 1.57 -12.09
C GLN A 116 -10.66 0.39 -12.96
#